data_25c99cec89d75c93ff96a7af281ad81e
#
_entry.id   25c99cec89d75c93ff96a7af281ad81e
#
_cell.length_a   1.000
_cell.length_b   1.000
_cell.length_c   1.000
_cell.angle_alpha   90.00
_cell.angle_beta   90.00
_cell.angle_gamma   90.00
#
_symmetry.space_group_name_H-M   'P 1'
#
loop_
_entity.id
_entity.type
_entity.pdbx_description
1 polymer ?
#
loop_
_entity_poly.entity_id
_entity_poly.type
_entity_poly.pdbx_seq_one_letter_code
_entity_poly.pdbx_strand_id
1 'polypeptide(L)'
;YDLGIEDTIEKIIKTWKSDLYVNDKKNLGIIFNGIKGTGKTIASKILCNRLHLPVIIINQESANLIDFIQSLEFECIVLIDEAEKTFKNEQEELLKMIDGVYNASRKLYILTTNELRLDDNLLGRPGRIRYIKEFGNLTINAINDYIQDNLIDKNKRSQILEVVDSLEISTIDILKAIVDEVNVH
;
A
#
# COMPACT_ATOMS: atom_id res chain seq x y z
N TYR A 1 5.98 -13.70 7.88
CA TYR A 1 7.14 -13.30 7.07
C TYR A 1 7.17 -11.78 6.95
N ASP A 2 8.33 -11.24 7.22
CA ASP A 2 8.53 -9.80 7.20
C ASP A 2 8.81 -9.33 5.76
N LEU A 3 7.81 -8.65 5.17
CA LEU A 3 7.95 -7.98 3.86
C LEU A 3 8.67 -6.62 4.00
N GLY A 4 9.31 -6.34 5.14
CA GLY A 4 9.95 -5.05 5.41
C GLY A 4 8.96 -3.89 5.54
N ILE A 5 7.71 -4.18 5.88
CA ILE A 5 6.63 -3.19 5.97
C ILE A 5 6.29 -2.78 7.40
N GLU A 6 6.67 -3.59 8.39
CA GLU A 6 6.28 -3.41 9.79
C GLU A 6 6.70 -2.03 10.33
N ASP A 7 7.97 -1.69 10.19
CA ASP A 7 8.51 -0.38 10.61
C ASP A 7 7.80 0.80 9.92
N THR A 8 7.44 0.61 8.65
CA THR A 8 6.74 1.64 7.89
C THR A 8 5.31 1.82 8.41
N ILE A 9 4.61 0.72 8.65
CA ILE A 9 3.24 0.75 9.21
C ILE A 9 3.23 1.38 10.60
N GLU A 10 4.16 1.01 11.47
CA GLU A 10 4.32 1.61 12.80
C GLU A 10 4.54 3.13 12.74
N LYS A 11 5.43 3.60 11.87
CA LYS A 11 5.68 5.03 11.64
C LYS A 11 4.43 5.77 11.16
N ILE A 12 3.68 5.17 10.23
CA ILE A 12 2.44 5.73 9.71
C ILE A 12 1.40 5.88 10.82
N ILE A 13 1.17 4.82 11.60
CA ILE A 13 0.21 4.81 12.71
C ILE A 13 0.60 5.86 13.77
N LYS A 14 1.88 5.92 14.13
CA LYS A 14 2.39 6.90 15.09
C LYS A 14 2.19 8.34 14.60
N THR A 15 2.43 8.59 13.32
CA THR A 15 2.22 9.92 12.72
C THR A 15 0.73 10.28 12.71
N TRP A 16 -0.15 9.37 12.27
CA TRP A 16 -1.59 9.60 12.27
C TRP A 16 -2.14 9.95 13.64
N LYS A 17 -1.64 9.29 14.69
CA LYS A 17 -2.06 9.48 16.08
C LYS A 17 -1.35 10.64 16.79
N SER A 18 -0.37 11.29 16.16
CA SER A 18 0.39 12.37 16.78
C SER A 18 -0.45 13.64 16.97
N ASP A 19 -0.16 14.39 18.02
CA ASP A 19 -0.85 15.65 18.35
C ASP A 19 -0.78 16.66 17.19
N LEU A 20 0.33 16.67 16.44
CA LEU A 20 0.51 17.54 15.27
C LEU A 20 -0.54 17.25 14.18
N TYR A 21 -0.87 16.00 13.94
CA TYR A 21 -1.86 15.62 12.91
C TYR A 21 -3.30 15.71 13.44
N VAL A 22 -3.50 15.42 14.72
CA VAL A 22 -4.82 15.50 15.36
C VAL A 22 -5.28 16.94 15.52
N ASN A 23 -4.44 17.79 16.11
CA ASN A 23 -4.80 19.17 16.44
C ASN A 23 -4.98 20.05 15.19
N ASP A 24 -4.10 19.87 14.20
CA ASP A 24 -4.17 20.62 12.95
C ASP A 24 -5.13 20.00 11.92
N LYS A 25 -5.82 18.91 12.27
CA LYS A 25 -6.73 18.15 11.38
C LYS A 25 -6.09 17.83 10.01
N LYS A 26 -4.80 17.47 10.02
CA LYS A 26 -4.04 17.21 8.79
C LYS A 26 -4.39 15.85 8.18
N ASN A 27 -4.56 15.84 6.87
CA ASN A 27 -4.57 14.61 6.10
C ASN A 27 -3.19 13.96 6.10
N LEU A 28 -3.17 12.65 5.88
CA LEU A 28 -1.94 11.88 5.72
C LEU A 28 -2.02 11.07 4.43
N GLY A 29 -1.12 11.35 3.49
CA GLY A 29 -1.00 10.61 2.23
C GLY A 29 0.16 9.61 2.28
N ILE A 30 -0.08 8.42 1.75
CA ILE A 30 0.85 7.30 1.69
C ILE A 30 0.80 6.70 0.29
N ILE A 31 1.97 6.37 -0.26
CA ILE A 31 2.07 5.63 -1.52
C ILE A 31 2.80 4.32 -1.27
N PHE A 32 2.18 3.23 -1.70
CA PHE A 32 2.80 1.93 -1.86
C PHE A 32 3.07 1.68 -3.34
N ASN A 33 4.34 1.78 -3.72
CA ASN A 33 4.81 1.63 -5.10
C ASN A 33 5.52 0.29 -5.30
N GLY A 34 5.37 -0.31 -6.48
CA GLY A 34 6.09 -1.52 -6.87
C GLY A 34 5.30 -2.36 -7.87
N ILE A 35 5.97 -3.28 -8.50
CA ILE A 35 5.36 -4.17 -9.49
C ILE A 35 4.20 -4.99 -8.88
N LYS A 36 3.34 -5.50 -9.74
CA LYS A 36 2.21 -6.33 -9.32
C LYS A 36 2.68 -7.57 -8.55
N GLY A 37 1.94 -7.96 -7.51
CA GLY A 37 2.22 -9.16 -6.72
C GLY A 37 3.27 -8.98 -5.62
N THR A 38 3.75 -7.77 -5.35
CA THR A 38 4.80 -7.51 -4.34
C THR A 38 4.28 -7.27 -2.92
N GLY A 39 2.97 -7.29 -2.69
CA GLY A 39 2.37 -7.18 -1.36
C GLY A 39 1.79 -5.81 -1.00
N LYS A 40 1.67 -4.86 -1.93
CA LYS A 40 1.07 -3.53 -1.69
C LYS A 40 -0.32 -3.61 -1.08
N THR A 41 -1.20 -4.43 -1.66
CA THR A 41 -2.58 -4.63 -1.17
C THR A 41 -2.59 -5.28 0.22
N ILE A 42 -1.65 -6.18 0.51
CA ILE A 42 -1.50 -6.80 1.84
C ILE A 42 -1.12 -5.72 2.87
N ALA A 43 -0.13 -4.88 2.56
CA ALA A 43 0.29 -3.77 3.41
C ALA A 43 -0.86 -2.79 3.69
N SER A 44 -1.64 -2.45 2.65
CA SER A 44 -2.83 -1.61 2.78
C SER A 44 -3.86 -2.21 3.75
N LYS A 45 -4.15 -3.51 3.61
CA LYS A 45 -5.08 -4.23 4.51
C LYS A 45 -4.60 -4.27 5.95
N ILE A 46 -3.30 -4.53 6.18
CA ILE A 46 -2.70 -4.53 7.52
C ILE A 46 -2.87 -3.16 8.16
N LEU A 47 -2.56 -2.09 7.44
CA LEU A 47 -2.69 -0.72 7.93
C LEU A 47 -4.14 -0.37 8.26
N CYS A 48 -5.09 -0.71 7.37
CA CYS A 48 -6.53 -0.52 7.61
C CYS A 48 -6.99 -1.25 8.86
N ASN A 49 -6.59 -2.51 9.03
CA ASN A 49 -6.99 -3.32 10.19
C ASN A 49 -6.44 -2.78 11.50
N ARG A 50 -5.23 -2.22 11.53
CA ARG A 50 -4.62 -1.68 12.75
C ARG A 50 -5.17 -0.32 13.16
N LEU A 51 -5.65 0.45 12.20
CA LEU A 51 -6.22 1.78 12.48
C LEU A 51 -7.68 1.72 12.92
N HIS A 52 -8.41 0.66 12.58
CA HIS A 52 -9.83 0.48 12.90
C HIS A 52 -10.72 1.65 12.46
N LEU A 53 -10.38 2.31 11.36
CA LEU A 53 -11.15 3.39 10.77
C LEU A 53 -12.06 2.84 9.65
N PRO A 54 -13.20 3.50 9.35
CA PRO A 54 -13.96 3.21 8.13
C PRO A 54 -13.06 3.31 6.89
N VAL A 55 -13.24 2.42 5.92
CA VAL A 55 -12.44 2.38 4.69
C VAL A 55 -13.34 2.63 3.50
N ILE A 56 -12.98 3.62 2.69
CA ILE A 56 -13.61 3.93 1.40
C ILE A 56 -12.64 3.51 0.32
N ILE A 57 -13.08 2.62 -0.57
CA ILE A 57 -12.25 2.13 -1.67
C ILE A 57 -12.68 2.83 -2.95
N ILE A 58 -11.72 3.48 -3.61
CA ILE A 58 -11.89 4.13 -4.90
C ILE A 58 -11.18 3.28 -5.95
N ASN A 59 -11.94 2.76 -6.89
CA ASN A 59 -11.45 1.93 -8.00
C ASN A 59 -11.78 2.53 -9.38
N GLN A 60 -12.51 3.62 -9.40
CA GLN A 60 -12.83 4.39 -10.61
C GLN A 60 -13.05 5.85 -10.26
N GLU A 61 -12.73 6.69 -11.21
CA GLU A 61 -13.03 8.11 -11.12
C GLU A 61 -14.53 8.37 -11.31
N SER A 62 -15.06 9.34 -10.60
CA SER A 62 -16.43 9.82 -10.80
C SER A 62 -16.53 11.34 -10.61
N ALA A 63 -17.42 11.97 -11.35
CA ALA A 63 -17.78 13.36 -11.11
C ALA A 63 -18.23 13.52 -9.65
N ASN A 64 -17.77 14.58 -8.98
CA ASN A 64 -18.06 14.89 -7.58
C ASN A 64 -17.38 13.96 -6.53
N LEU A 65 -16.42 13.10 -6.92
CA LEU A 65 -15.70 12.25 -5.99
C LEU A 65 -14.99 13.06 -4.91
N ILE A 66 -14.33 14.14 -5.29
CA ILE A 66 -13.60 15.03 -4.37
C ILE A 66 -14.56 15.65 -3.37
N ASP A 67 -15.65 16.24 -3.86
CA ASP A 67 -16.64 16.89 -3.01
C ASP A 67 -17.26 15.88 -2.03
N PHE A 68 -17.55 14.67 -2.51
CA PHE A 68 -18.04 13.60 -1.67
C PHE A 68 -17.06 13.27 -0.54
N ILE A 69 -15.79 13.00 -0.85
CA ILE A 69 -14.78 12.65 0.15
C ILE A 69 -14.56 13.80 1.15
N GLN A 70 -14.54 15.05 0.66
CA GLN A 70 -14.34 16.22 1.51
C GLN A 70 -15.53 16.50 2.43
N SER A 71 -16.75 16.16 2.01
CA SER A 71 -17.98 16.36 2.80
C SER A 71 -18.13 15.38 3.98
N LEU A 72 -17.37 14.29 4.01
CA LEU A 72 -17.47 13.30 5.07
C LEU A 72 -16.99 13.88 6.41
N GLU A 73 -17.89 13.92 7.41
CA GLU A 73 -17.64 14.52 8.72
C GLU A 73 -16.94 13.57 9.72
N PHE A 74 -16.47 12.43 9.26
CA PHE A 74 -15.76 11.44 10.09
C PHE A 74 -14.37 11.12 9.52
N GLU A 75 -13.48 10.70 10.42
CA GLU A 75 -12.17 10.19 10.04
C GLU A 75 -12.30 8.86 9.32
N CYS A 76 -11.66 8.71 8.17
CA CYS A 76 -11.67 7.47 7.41
C CYS A 76 -10.37 7.29 6.64
N ILE A 77 -10.16 6.07 6.16
CA ILE A 77 -9.13 5.72 5.20
C ILE A 77 -9.75 5.78 3.82
N VAL A 78 -9.09 6.47 2.90
CA VAL A 78 -9.41 6.49 1.48
C VAL A 78 -8.36 5.67 0.75
N LEU A 79 -8.73 4.47 0.34
CA LEU A 79 -7.84 3.55 -0.39
C LEU A 79 -8.08 3.67 -1.88
N ILE A 80 -7.04 4.06 -2.61
CA ILE A 80 -7.04 4.18 -4.07
C ILE A 80 -6.12 3.11 -4.62
N ASP A 81 -6.72 2.04 -5.14
CA ASP A 81 -5.96 0.94 -5.71
C ASP A 81 -5.63 1.22 -7.18
N GLU A 82 -4.39 0.93 -7.58
CA GLU A 82 -3.87 1.24 -8.91
C GLU A 82 -4.17 2.70 -9.33
N ALA A 83 -3.69 3.65 -8.52
CA ALA A 83 -3.97 5.08 -8.68
C ALA A 83 -3.63 5.62 -10.08
N GLU A 84 -2.61 5.06 -10.75
CA GLU A 84 -2.23 5.37 -12.13
C GLU A 84 -3.31 5.01 -13.15
N LYS A 85 -4.18 4.07 -12.84
CA LYS A 85 -5.31 3.68 -13.70
C LYS A 85 -6.56 4.49 -13.39
N THR A 86 -6.79 4.74 -12.10
CA THR A 86 -7.96 5.47 -11.61
C THR A 86 -7.90 6.95 -12.00
N PHE A 87 -6.73 7.58 -11.91
CA PHE A 87 -6.50 9.01 -12.20
C PHE A 87 -5.52 9.21 -13.35
N LYS A 88 -5.80 8.59 -14.51
CA LYS A 88 -4.89 8.56 -15.68
C LYS A 88 -4.37 9.93 -16.13
N ASN A 89 -5.20 10.96 -16.09
CA ASN A 89 -4.89 12.30 -16.60
C ASN A 89 -5.14 13.41 -15.57
N GLU A 90 -5.53 13.09 -14.34
CA GLU A 90 -6.05 14.05 -13.37
C GLU A 90 -5.30 13.99 -12.04
N GLN A 91 -3.96 13.93 -12.12
CA GLN A 91 -3.09 13.98 -10.93
C GLN A 91 -3.33 15.25 -10.09
N GLU A 92 -3.70 16.35 -10.71
CA GLU A 92 -4.05 17.59 -10.00
C GLU A 92 -5.30 17.43 -9.13
N GLU A 93 -6.30 16.67 -9.58
CA GLU A 93 -7.51 16.39 -8.79
C GLU A 93 -7.21 15.50 -7.60
N LEU A 94 -6.41 14.46 -7.81
CA LEU A 94 -5.90 13.63 -6.74
C LEU A 94 -5.15 14.46 -5.68
N LEU A 95 -4.33 15.42 -6.12
CA LEU A 95 -3.64 16.36 -5.25
C LEU A 95 -4.60 17.25 -4.44
N LYS A 96 -5.61 17.81 -5.08
CA LYS A 96 -6.62 18.62 -4.41
C LYS A 96 -7.38 17.83 -3.35
N MET A 97 -7.68 16.56 -3.65
CA MET A 97 -8.35 15.67 -2.71
C MET A 97 -7.47 15.40 -1.47
N ILE A 98 -6.18 15.10 -1.67
CA ILE A 98 -5.24 14.81 -0.58
C ILE A 98 -4.92 16.06 0.24
N ASP A 99 -4.75 17.22 -0.40
CA ASP A 99 -4.48 18.48 0.28
C ASP A 99 -5.60 18.88 1.24
N GLY A 100 -6.83 18.53 0.92
CA GLY A 100 -7.97 18.59 1.82
C GLY A 100 -8.27 19.94 2.44
N VAL A 101 -8.04 21.04 1.69
CA VAL A 101 -8.28 22.42 2.18
C VAL A 101 -9.70 22.62 2.70
N TYR A 102 -10.65 21.85 2.18
CA TYR A 102 -12.08 21.94 2.54
C TYR A 102 -12.61 20.69 3.26
N ASN A 103 -11.73 19.84 3.82
CA ASN A 103 -12.17 18.65 4.51
C ASN A 103 -12.95 18.98 5.79
N ALA A 104 -14.14 18.41 5.93
CA ALA A 104 -14.91 18.46 7.18
C ALA A 104 -14.20 17.70 8.32
N SER A 105 -13.48 16.60 7.98
CA SER A 105 -12.67 15.80 8.89
C SER A 105 -11.43 15.29 8.18
N ARG A 106 -10.37 15.01 8.94
CA ARG A 106 -9.10 14.50 8.36
C ARG A 106 -9.25 13.10 7.78
N LYS A 107 -8.48 12.85 6.72
CA LYS A 107 -8.48 11.58 5.97
C LYS A 107 -7.07 11.02 5.88
N LEU A 108 -6.97 9.69 5.90
CA LEU A 108 -5.74 8.97 5.59
C LEU A 108 -5.86 8.37 4.21
N TYR A 109 -5.04 8.83 3.27
CA TYR A 109 -5.04 8.35 1.90
C TYR A 109 -3.96 7.28 1.71
N ILE A 110 -4.35 6.13 1.19
CA ILE A 110 -3.44 5.05 0.80
C ILE A 110 -3.58 4.87 -0.72
N LEU A 111 -2.51 5.12 -1.44
CA LEU A 111 -2.44 4.92 -2.88
C LEU A 111 -1.55 3.71 -3.16
N THR A 112 -2.02 2.77 -3.96
CA THR A 112 -1.15 1.76 -4.54
C THR A 112 -0.86 2.14 -6.00
N THR A 113 0.35 1.89 -6.46
CA THR A 113 0.74 2.12 -7.86
C THR A 113 1.76 1.08 -8.33
N ASN A 114 1.71 0.72 -9.60
CA ASN A 114 2.69 -0.19 -10.22
C ASN A 114 3.81 0.59 -10.90
N GLU A 115 3.59 1.86 -11.19
CA GLU A 115 4.58 2.75 -11.81
C GLU A 115 4.58 4.08 -11.09
N LEU A 116 5.72 4.45 -10.50
CA LEU A 116 5.88 5.76 -9.88
C LEU A 116 6.14 6.83 -10.97
N ARG A 117 5.13 7.18 -11.72
CA ARG A 117 5.12 8.38 -12.57
C ARG A 117 4.37 9.50 -11.85
N LEU A 118 4.80 9.79 -10.65
CA LEU A 118 4.21 10.88 -9.88
C LEU A 118 4.95 12.17 -10.22
N ASP A 119 4.18 13.19 -10.55
CA ASP A 119 4.67 14.54 -10.71
C ASP A 119 5.38 14.99 -9.41
N ASP A 120 6.53 15.65 -9.53
CA ASP A 120 7.30 16.18 -8.38
C ASP A 120 6.44 17.06 -7.46
N ASN A 121 5.34 17.58 -7.97
CA ASN A 121 4.34 18.34 -7.21
C ASN A 121 3.58 17.51 -6.16
N LEU A 122 3.55 16.16 -6.28
CA LEU A 122 2.96 15.25 -5.28
C LEU A 122 3.84 15.12 -4.05
N LEU A 123 5.13 15.34 -4.22
CA LEU A 123 6.13 15.18 -3.19
C LEU A 123 6.47 16.54 -2.57
N GLY A 124 6.59 16.59 -1.26
CA GLY A 124 7.27 17.70 -0.59
C GLY A 124 6.41 18.85 -0.07
N ARG A 125 5.07 18.83 -0.19
CA ARG A 125 4.24 19.81 0.52
C ARG A 125 3.64 19.22 1.81
N PRO A 126 3.65 19.95 2.94
CA PRO A 126 2.94 19.53 4.15
C PRO A 126 1.46 19.26 3.87
N GLY A 127 0.94 18.12 4.32
CA GLY A 127 -0.47 17.74 4.12
C GLY A 127 -0.72 16.87 2.89
N ARG A 128 0.32 16.57 2.09
CA ARG A 128 0.23 15.68 0.91
C ARG A 128 0.79 14.29 1.21
N ILE A 129 1.54 13.74 0.24
CA ILE A 129 2.21 12.44 0.41
C ILE A 129 3.39 12.59 1.37
N ARG A 130 3.32 11.91 2.49
CA ARG A 130 4.38 11.91 3.50
C ARG A 130 5.24 10.66 3.44
N TYR A 131 4.65 9.53 3.08
CA TYR A 131 5.36 8.26 3.03
C TYR A 131 5.24 7.64 1.66
N ILE A 132 6.38 7.22 1.12
CA ILE A 132 6.47 6.37 -0.07
C ILE A 132 7.22 5.13 0.35
N LYS A 133 6.59 3.96 0.18
CA LYS A 133 7.21 2.67 0.39
C LYS A 133 7.32 1.94 -0.94
N GLU A 134 8.56 1.65 -1.32
CA GLU A 134 8.88 0.81 -2.48
C GLU A 134 8.76 -0.66 -2.10
N PHE A 135 8.06 -1.40 -2.96
CA PHE A 135 7.92 -2.86 -2.91
C PHE A 135 8.66 -3.45 -4.11
N GLY A 136 9.72 -4.19 -3.83
CA GLY A 136 10.56 -4.85 -4.84
C GLY A 136 10.48 -6.37 -4.75
N ASN A 137 11.54 -7.01 -5.20
CA ASN A 137 11.72 -8.44 -5.03
C ASN A 137 11.77 -8.83 -3.55
N LEU A 138 11.30 -10.02 -3.26
CA LEU A 138 11.38 -10.57 -1.91
C LEU A 138 12.84 -10.70 -1.47
N THR A 139 13.08 -10.42 -0.18
CA THR A 139 14.37 -10.75 0.43
C THR A 139 14.47 -12.27 0.63
N ILE A 140 15.70 -12.78 0.68
CA ILE A 140 15.95 -14.21 0.94
C ILE A 140 15.32 -14.67 2.27
N ASN A 141 15.30 -13.79 3.27
CA ASN A 141 14.67 -14.08 4.56
C ASN A 141 13.14 -14.21 4.41
N ALA A 142 12.48 -13.28 3.72
CA ALA A 142 11.04 -13.35 3.47
C ALA A 142 10.65 -14.62 2.68
N ILE A 143 11.48 -15.02 1.71
CA ILE A 143 11.30 -16.28 0.95
C ILE A 143 11.38 -17.47 1.89
N ASN A 144 12.41 -17.52 2.72
CA ASN A 144 12.63 -18.63 3.65
C ASN A 144 11.51 -18.74 4.69
N ASP A 145 11.08 -17.63 5.27
CA ASP A 145 9.98 -17.57 6.23
C ASP A 145 8.67 -18.07 5.58
N TYR A 146 8.38 -17.59 4.36
CA TYR A 146 7.19 -18.03 3.64
C TYR A 146 7.18 -19.54 3.37
N ILE A 147 8.30 -20.08 2.89
CA ILE A 147 8.46 -21.52 2.65
C ILE A 147 8.30 -22.31 3.96
N GLN A 148 8.90 -21.81 5.05
CA GLN A 148 8.79 -22.46 6.35
C GLN A 148 7.35 -22.57 6.85
N ASP A 149 6.55 -21.51 6.63
CA ASP A 149 5.18 -21.47 7.13
C ASP A 149 4.19 -22.23 6.24
N ASN A 150 4.42 -22.25 4.92
CA ASN A 150 3.42 -22.71 3.97
C ASN A 150 3.76 -24.02 3.23
N LEU A 151 5.03 -24.45 3.22
CA LEU A 151 5.41 -25.73 2.58
C LEU A 151 5.04 -26.91 3.48
N ILE A 152 4.27 -27.86 2.92
CA ILE A 152 3.83 -29.07 3.64
C ILE A 152 5.00 -30.06 3.79
N ASP A 153 5.61 -30.47 2.69
CA ASP A 153 6.79 -31.36 2.70
C ASP A 153 8.08 -30.56 2.72
N LYS A 154 8.66 -30.41 3.91
CA LYS A 154 9.89 -29.62 4.12
C LYS A 154 11.12 -30.15 3.33
N ASN A 155 11.10 -31.39 2.86
CA ASN A 155 12.20 -31.96 2.06
C ASN A 155 12.28 -31.32 0.66
N LYS A 156 11.18 -30.76 0.16
CA LYS A 156 11.10 -30.09 -1.13
C LYS A 156 11.57 -28.64 -1.12
N ARG A 157 12.06 -28.13 0.03
CA ARG A 157 12.50 -26.72 0.17
C ARG A 157 13.59 -26.34 -0.84
N SER A 158 14.59 -27.23 -1.06
CA SER A 158 15.67 -26.96 -2.01
C SER A 158 15.16 -26.77 -3.44
N GLN A 159 14.18 -27.57 -3.84
CA GLN A 159 13.56 -27.47 -5.16
C GLN A 159 12.90 -26.09 -5.38
N ILE A 160 12.19 -25.56 -4.36
CA ILE A 160 11.59 -24.24 -4.44
C ILE A 160 12.67 -23.16 -4.55
N LEU A 161 13.73 -23.23 -3.75
CA LEU A 161 14.81 -22.25 -3.78
C LEU A 161 15.52 -22.23 -5.13
N GLU A 162 15.78 -23.38 -5.75
CA GLU A 162 16.37 -23.48 -7.10
C GLU A 162 15.48 -22.79 -8.17
N VAL A 163 14.16 -22.99 -8.08
CA VAL A 163 13.22 -22.32 -9.00
C VAL A 163 13.24 -20.81 -8.77
N VAL A 164 13.16 -20.36 -7.51
CA VAL A 164 13.15 -18.92 -7.18
C VAL A 164 14.46 -18.25 -7.60
N ASP A 165 15.61 -18.89 -7.39
CA ASP A 165 16.93 -18.37 -7.78
C ASP A 165 17.08 -18.24 -9.31
N SER A 166 16.32 -19.03 -10.08
CA SER A 166 16.30 -18.94 -11.54
C SER A 166 15.46 -17.78 -12.08
N LEU A 167 14.66 -17.14 -11.23
CA LEU A 167 13.76 -16.04 -11.62
C LEU A 167 14.47 -14.68 -11.52
N GLU A 168 14.32 -13.85 -12.55
CA GLU A 168 14.76 -12.44 -12.51
C GLU A 168 13.95 -11.60 -11.51
N ILE A 169 12.68 -11.96 -11.31
CA ILE A 169 11.73 -11.27 -10.45
C ILE A 169 11.07 -12.28 -9.51
N SER A 170 11.23 -12.09 -8.21
CA SER A 170 10.55 -12.88 -7.18
C SER A 170 9.58 -12.01 -6.38
N THR A 171 8.28 -12.22 -6.60
CA THR A 171 7.20 -11.58 -5.86
C THR A 171 6.50 -12.57 -4.95
N ILE A 172 5.73 -12.06 -3.96
CA ILE A 172 4.97 -12.93 -3.06
C ILE A 172 3.95 -13.80 -3.82
N ASP A 173 3.33 -13.28 -4.87
CA ASP A 173 2.37 -14.03 -5.67
C ASP A 173 3.05 -15.16 -6.46
N ILE A 174 4.24 -14.92 -7.00
CA ILE A 174 5.04 -15.96 -7.69
C ILE A 174 5.47 -17.04 -6.68
N LEU A 175 6.03 -16.64 -5.54
CA LEU A 175 6.45 -17.58 -4.51
C LEU A 175 5.29 -18.43 -4.01
N LYS A 176 4.12 -17.81 -3.81
CA LYS A 176 2.90 -18.52 -3.44
C LYS A 176 2.52 -19.57 -4.48
N ALA A 177 2.48 -19.20 -5.75
CA ALA A 177 2.15 -20.12 -6.83
C ALA A 177 3.10 -21.33 -6.88
N ILE A 178 4.42 -21.11 -6.70
CA ILE A 178 5.42 -22.18 -6.67
C ILE A 178 5.19 -23.12 -5.48
N VAL A 179 4.97 -22.56 -4.29
CA VAL A 179 4.74 -23.37 -3.06
C VAL A 179 3.43 -24.14 -3.17
N ASP A 180 2.37 -23.53 -3.69
CA ASP A 180 1.07 -24.19 -3.89
C ASP A 180 1.22 -25.37 -4.88
N GLU A 181 1.96 -25.18 -5.98
CA GLU A 181 2.23 -26.24 -6.96
C GLU A 181 3.02 -27.42 -6.35
N VAL A 182 4.05 -27.12 -5.57
CA VAL A 182 4.87 -28.14 -4.89
C VAL A 182 4.08 -28.88 -3.81
N ASN A 183 3.12 -28.24 -3.15
CA ASN A 183 2.26 -28.86 -2.15
C ASN A 183 1.22 -29.82 -2.76
N VAL A 184 0.84 -29.61 -4.02
CA VAL A 184 -0.15 -30.45 -4.73
C VAL A 184 0.50 -31.70 -5.32
N HIS A 185 1.75 -31.64 -5.74
CA HIS A 185 2.50 -32.72 -6.39
C HIS A 185 3.63 -33.26 -5.52
#